data_46c520f35b4fbcded60e0e5fa363947c
#
_entry.id   46c520f35b4fbcded60e0e5fa363947c
#
_cell.length_a   1.000
_cell.length_b   1.000
_cell.length_c   1.000
_cell.angle_alpha   90.00
_cell.angle_beta   90.00
_cell.angle_gamma   90.00
#
_symmetry.space_group_name_H-M   'P 1'
#
loop_
_entity.id
_entity.type
_entity.pdbx_description
1 polymer ?
#
loop_
_entity_poly.entity_id
_entity_poly.type
_entity_poly.pdbx_seq_one_letter_code
_entity_poly.pdbx_strand_id
1 'polypeptide(L)'
;MNLRQIKGNTWVLEGIEWIPLYKLDDRRCILLDTGVGQEQEELEQTLLAHDLVPVGILCSHAHVDHGGNNRYFQEKYHIPVALTAKEAGMCAGLLNLKCYFLMLPPGMVEREASNLIHTPDVIIPEMDGPFSFCGVEFQVLQTPGHSAGHIAVTTPDGVCYAGDALLSREALGAKLPYCLSHQIAIESREKMRGV
;
A
#
# COMPACT_ATOMS: atom_id res chain seq x y z
N MET A 1 16.46 -7.09 0.36
CA MET A 1 15.16 -7.71 0.78
C MET A 1 15.13 -9.19 0.37
N ASN A 2 14.36 -10.02 1.08
CA ASN A 2 14.14 -11.41 0.72
C ASN A 2 12.78 -11.56 0.02
N LEU A 3 12.73 -12.24 -1.12
CA LEU A 3 11.49 -12.53 -1.84
C LEU A 3 10.99 -13.94 -1.47
N ARG A 4 9.80 -14.03 -0.85
CA ARG A 4 9.24 -15.29 -0.35
C ARG A 4 7.83 -15.52 -0.91
N GLN A 5 7.58 -16.74 -1.39
CA GLN A 5 6.25 -17.15 -1.80
C GLN A 5 5.34 -17.37 -0.59
N ILE A 6 4.14 -16.83 -0.65
CA ILE A 6 3.08 -17.07 0.35
C ILE A 6 2.17 -18.21 -0.14
N LYS A 7 1.59 -18.04 -1.33
CA LYS A 7 0.69 -19.03 -1.92
C LYS A 7 0.48 -18.71 -3.40
N GLY A 8 0.57 -19.74 -4.27
CA GLY A 8 0.32 -19.56 -5.70
C GLY A 8 1.19 -18.45 -6.30
N ASN A 9 0.57 -17.45 -6.88
CA ASN A 9 1.23 -16.29 -7.46
C ASN A 9 1.42 -15.11 -6.48
N THR A 10 0.99 -15.28 -5.24
CA THR A 10 1.15 -14.26 -4.19
C THR A 10 2.47 -14.48 -3.45
N TRP A 11 3.29 -13.44 -3.46
CA TRP A 11 4.62 -13.37 -2.86
C TRP A 11 4.75 -12.16 -1.95
N VAL A 12 5.83 -12.09 -1.18
CA VAL A 12 6.13 -10.93 -0.33
C VAL A 12 7.62 -10.63 -0.38
N LEU A 13 7.95 -9.35 -0.42
CA LEU A 13 9.28 -8.79 -0.19
C LEU A 13 9.36 -8.42 1.29
N GLU A 14 10.32 -9.01 1.99
CA GLU A 14 10.52 -8.81 3.43
C GLU A 14 11.49 -7.66 3.65
N GLY A 15 10.97 -6.47 3.90
CA GLY A 15 11.67 -5.23 4.24
C GLY A 15 11.29 -4.72 5.62
N ILE A 16 11.46 -3.43 5.88
CA ILE A 16 10.96 -2.75 7.10
C ILE A 16 9.46 -2.95 7.19
N GLU A 17 8.74 -2.62 6.11
CA GLU A 17 7.39 -3.10 5.90
C GLU A 17 7.40 -4.24 4.87
N TRP A 18 6.51 -5.20 5.04
CA TRP A 18 6.37 -6.27 4.09
C TRP A 18 5.58 -5.81 2.88
N ILE A 19 6.17 -5.91 1.71
CA ILE A 19 5.57 -5.50 0.43
C ILE A 19 5.06 -6.74 -0.29
N PRO A 20 3.75 -7.04 -0.25
CA PRO A 20 3.20 -8.13 -1.01
C PRO A 20 3.23 -7.80 -2.50
N LEU A 21 3.32 -8.84 -3.33
CA LEU A 21 3.18 -8.73 -4.77
C LEU A 21 2.42 -9.92 -5.33
N TYR A 22 1.77 -9.71 -6.46
CA TYR A 22 1.10 -10.75 -7.23
C TYR A 22 1.79 -10.91 -8.57
N LYS A 23 2.35 -12.09 -8.85
CA LYS A 23 2.98 -12.39 -10.14
C LYS A 23 1.93 -12.69 -11.20
N LEU A 24 2.01 -12.00 -12.34
CA LEU A 24 1.20 -12.31 -13.51
C LEU A 24 1.80 -13.48 -14.29
N ASP A 25 3.13 -13.52 -14.30
CA ASP A 25 3.96 -14.55 -14.94
C ASP A 25 5.38 -14.52 -14.33
N ASP A 26 6.34 -15.18 -14.99
CA ASP A 26 7.72 -15.28 -14.49
C ASP A 26 8.46 -13.92 -14.47
N ARG A 27 7.95 -12.89 -15.17
CA ARG A 27 8.63 -11.60 -15.34
C ARG A 27 7.83 -10.39 -14.86
N ARG A 28 6.52 -10.49 -14.72
CA ARG A 28 5.65 -9.36 -14.42
C ARG A 28 4.94 -9.55 -13.08
N CYS A 29 4.86 -8.45 -12.33
CA CYS A 29 4.12 -8.45 -11.06
C CYS A 29 3.35 -7.15 -10.85
N ILE A 30 2.33 -7.22 -10.01
CA ILE A 30 1.64 -6.05 -9.42
C ILE A 30 2.13 -5.95 -7.98
N LEU A 31 2.62 -4.77 -7.59
CA LEU A 31 2.98 -4.49 -6.20
C LEU A 31 1.71 -4.13 -5.41
N LEU A 32 1.59 -4.69 -4.21
CA LEU A 32 0.59 -4.28 -3.23
C LEU A 32 1.33 -3.45 -2.16
N ASP A 33 1.29 -2.13 -2.33
CA ASP A 33 2.16 -1.14 -1.69
C ASP A 33 3.62 -1.14 -2.20
N THR A 34 4.41 -0.16 -1.73
CA THR A 34 5.82 0.03 -2.17
C THR A 34 6.80 0.31 -1.01
N GLY A 35 6.33 0.20 0.25
CA GLY A 35 7.17 0.35 1.44
C GLY A 35 7.70 1.77 1.67
N VAL A 36 8.72 1.86 2.52
CA VAL A 36 9.36 3.13 2.91
C VAL A 36 10.32 3.65 1.84
N GLY A 37 10.42 4.96 1.71
CA GLY A 37 11.30 5.60 0.73
C GLY A 37 12.79 5.24 0.86
N GLN A 38 13.25 4.93 2.08
CA GLN A 38 14.64 4.53 2.33
C GLN A 38 15.01 3.18 1.71
N GLU A 39 14.05 2.30 1.46
CA GLU A 39 14.26 0.98 0.85
C GLU A 39 14.06 0.97 -0.67
N GLN A 40 13.88 2.12 -1.31
CA GLN A 40 13.60 2.25 -2.74
C GLN A 40 14.59 1.46 -3.62
N GLU A 41 15.89 1.68 -3.40
CA GLU A 41 16.94 1.03 -4.18
C GLU A 41 16.98 -0.48 -3.94
N GLU A 42 16.86 -0.89 -2.68
CA GLU A 42 16.85 -2.31 -2.32
C GLU A 42 15.63 -3.05 -2.88
N LEU A 43 14.44 -2.43 -2.83
CA LEU A 43 13.22 -2.95 -3.44
C LEU A 43 13.43 -3.18 -4.95
N GLU A 44 13.93 -2.17 -5.66
CA GLU A 44 14.16 -2.27 -7.09
C GLU A 44 15.21 -3.34 -7.43
N GLN A 45 16.34 -3.35 -6.73
CA GLN A 45 17.41 -4.32 -6.95
C GLN A 45 16.91 -5.76 -6.69
N THR A 46 16.07 -5.95 -5.69
CA THR A 46 15.50 -7.26 -5.39
C THR A 46 14.56 -7.72 -6.51
N LEU A 47 13.70 -6.85 -7.03
CA LEU A 47 12.84 -7.15 -8.17
C LEU A 47 13.68 -7.56 -9.40
N LEU A 48 14.71 -6.76 -9.74
CA LEU A 48 15.60 -7.02 -10.86
C LEU A 48 16.39 -8.33 -10.71
N ALA A 49 16.88 -8.64 -9.51
CA ALA A 49 17.59 -9.88 -9.22
C ALA A 49 16.72 -11.14 -9.42
N HIS A 50 15.41 -10.98 -9.39
CA HIS A 50 14.43 -12.04 -9.63
C HIS A 50 13.77 -11.95 -11.02
N ASP A 51 14.31 -11.12 -11.94
CA ASP A 51 13.78 -10.87 -13.27
C ASP A 51 12.34 -10.32 -13.27
N LEU A 52 11.91 -9.67 -12.18
CA LEU A 52 10.56 -9.15 -12.02
C LEU A 52 10.49 -7.67 -12.40
N VAL A 53 9.49 -7.33 -13.20
CA VAL A 53 9.17 -5.95 -13.59
C VAL A 53 7.76 -5.63 -13.07
N PRO A 54 7.60 -4.59 -12.26
CA PRO A 54 6.27 -4.15 -11.85
C PRO A 54 5.51 -3.58 -13.02
N VAL A 55 4.22 -3.91 -13.13
CA VAL A 55 3.32 -3.41 -14.18
C VAL A 55 2.16 -2.59 -13.62
N GLY A 56 2.10 -2.44 -12.31
CA GLY A 56 1.12 -1.61 -11.61
C GLY A 56 1.33 -1.68 -10.10
N ILE A 57 0.81 -0.67 -9.40
CA ILE A 57 0.82 -0.58 -7.94
C ILE A 57 -0.63 -0.45 -7.48
N LEU A 58 -1.10 -1.36 -6.64
CA LEU A 58 -2.37 -1.28 -5.94
C LEU A 58 -2.04 -0.96 -4.48
N CYS A 59 -2.22 0.31 -4.10
CA CYS A 59 -1.81 0.80 -2.79
C CYS A 59 -2.95 0.71 -1.77
N SER A 60 -2.66 0.14 -0.60
CA SER A 60 -3.64 -0.01 0.48
C SER A 60 -4.07 1.32 1.07
N HIS A 61 -3.12 2.23 1.26
CA HIS A 61 -3.33 3.58 1.75
C HIS A 61 -2.08 4.46 1.53
N ALA A 62 -2.22 5.78 1.73
CA ALA A 62 -1.21 6.77 1.39
C ALA A 62 -0.36 7.21 2.58
N HIS A 63 0.16 6.26 3.38
CA HIS A 63 1.20 6.55 4.36
C HIS A 63 2.60 6.31 3.77
N VAL A 64 3.61 6.96 4.38
CA VAL A 64 4.99 6.98 3.85
C VAL A 64 5.68 5.63 3.87
N ASP A 65 5.24 4.74 4.74
CA ASP A 65 5.72 3.37 4.92
C ASP A 65 5.01 2.35 4.01
N HIS A 66 3.96 2.78 3.30
CA HIS A 66 3.22 1.97 2.33
C HIS A 66 3.33 2.49 0.90
N GLY A 67 3.14 3.79 0.71
CA GLY A 67 3.21 4.44 -0.61
C GLY A 67 4.53 5.19 -0.88
N GLY A 68 5.54 5.02 -0.03
CA GLY A 68 6.77 5.83 -0.04
C GLY A 68 7.56 5.81 -1.35
N ASN A 69 7.33 4.83 -2.21
CA ASN A 69 7.97 4.72 -3.52
C ASN A 69 7.01 4.75 -4.70
N ASN A 70 5.71 5.03 -4.48
CA ASN A 70 4.70 5.01 -5.53
C ASN A 70 5.10 5.89 -6.72
N ARG A 71 5.43 7.16 -6.47
CA ARG A 71 5.83 8.10 -7.50
C ARG A 71 7.05 7.62 -8.28
N TYR A 72 8.06 7.12 -7.60
CA TYR A 72 9.28 6.64 -8.24
C TYR A 72 9.00 5.52 -9.25
N PHE A 73 8.27 4.49 -8.84
CA PHE A 73 7.93 3.38 -9.73
C PHE A 73 6.96 3.80 -10.84
N GLN A 74 5.98 4.66 -10.54
CA GLN A 74 5.06 5.23 -11.53
C GLN A 74 5.82 5.94 -12.65
N GLU A 75 6.72 6.84 -12.30
CA GLU A 75 7.47 7.65 -13.27
C GLU A 75 8.51 6.81 -14.03
N LYS A 76 9.26 5.95 -13.32
CA LYS A 76 10.36 5.18 -13.92
C LYS A 76 9.89 4.05 -14.83
N TYR A 77 8.85 3.34 -14.43
CA TYR A 77 8.33 2.18 -15.16
C TYR A 77 7.10 2.52 -16.02
N HIS A 78 6.60 3.75 -15.95
CA HIS A 78 5.39 4.20 -16.64
C HIS A 78 4.19 3.29 -16.34
N ILE A 79 4.01 2.94 -15.09
CA ILE A 79 2.98 2.01 -14.61
C ILE A 79 1.87 2.73 -13.84
N PRO A 80 0.63 2.23 -13.90
CA PRO A 80 -0.47 2.84 -13.16
C PRO A 80 -0.37 2.60 -11.65
N VAL A 81 -0.78 3.61 -10.88
CA VAL A 81 -1.01 3.51 -9.44
C VAL A 81 -2.51 3.61 -9.17
N ALA A 82 -3.02 2.65 -8.39
CA ALA A 82 -4.41 2.62 -7.94
C ALA A 82 -4.51 2.98 -6.44
N LEU A 83 -5.37 3.93 -6.10
CA LEU A 83 -5.70 4.38 -4.74
C LEU A 83 -7.19 4.67 -4.62
N THR A 84 -7.73 4.63 -3.41
CA THR A 84 -9.08 5.19 -3.17
C THR A 84 -9.06 6.71 -3.31
N ALA A 85 -10.22 7.34 -3.56
CA ALA A 85 -10.31 8.79 -3.75
C ALA A 85 -9.82 9.58 -2.52
N LYS A 86 -10.08 9.06 -1.31
CA LYS A 86 -9.64 9.70 -0.05
C LYS A 86 -8.12 9.67 0.10
N GLU A 87 -7.49 8.55 -0.23
CA GLU A 87 -6.03 8.41 -0.19
C GLU A 87 -5.36 9.23 -1.32
N ALA A 88 -5.95 9.26 -2.52
CA ALA A 88 -5.52 10.12 -3.61
C ALA A 88 -5.53 11.61 -3.22
N GLY A 89 -6.54 12.04 -2.45
CA GLY A 89 -6.62 13.39 -1.90
C GLY A 89 -5.43 13.74 -0.99
N MET A 90 -4.92 12.80 -0.23
CA MET A 90 -3.70 12.99 0.58
C MET A 90 -2.45 13.22 -0.28
N CYS A 91 -2.31 12.44 -1.33
CA CYS A 91 -1.15 12.50 -2.24
C CYS A 91 -1.15 13.72 -3.19
N ALA A 92 -2.23 14.52 -3.21
CA ALA A 92 -2.40 15.60 -4.17
C ALA A 92 -1.42 16.77 -3.99
N GLY A 93 -0.73 16.86 -2.86
CA GLY A 93 0.29 17.88 -2.64
C GLY A 93 0.78 18.00 -1.19
N LEU A 94 1.87 18.74 -1.02
CA LEU A 94 2.52 18.93 0.30
C LEU A 94 1.57 19.50 1.35
N LEU A 95 0.69 20.42 0.98
CA LEU A 95 -0.29 21.00 1.91
C LEU A 95 -1.26 19.95 2.44
N ASN A 96 -1.73 19.07 1.57
CA ASN A 96 -2.64 17.99 1.93
C ASN A 96 -1.97 17.02 2.91
N LEU A 97 -0.75 16.59 2.59
CA LEU A 97 0.07 15.76 3.48
C LEU A 97 0.35 16.46 4.81
N LYS A 98 0.68 17.75 4.79
CA LYS A 98 0.92 18.52 6.01
C LYS A 98 -0.33 18.67 6.87
N CYS A 99 -1.50 18.83 6.26
CA CYS A 99 -2.78 18.86 7.01
C CYS A 99 -3.09 17.52 7.66
N TYR A 100 -2.69 16.42 7.02
CA TYR A 100 -2.85 15.08 7.56
C TYR A 100 -1.85 14.80 8.71
N PHE A 101 -0.59 15.16 8.50
CA PHE A 101 0.49 15.00 9.48
C PHE A 101 0.77 16.30 10.24
N LEU A 102 -0.26 16.86 10.91
CA LEU A 102 -0.19 18.16 11.59
C LEU A 102 0.97 18.30 12.58
N MET A 103 1.31 17.18 13.25
CA MET A 103 2.35 17.17 14.30
C MET A 103 3.78 17.21 13.74
N LEU A 104 3.98 16.96 12.43
CA LEU A 104 5.30 16.96 11.82
C LEU A 104 5.67 18.33 11.27
N PRO A 105 6.93 18.78 11.42
CA PRO A 105 7.40 20.01 10.78
C PRO A 105 7.27 19.93 9.25
N PRO A 106 6.93 21.03 8.55
CA PRO A 106 6.77 21.02 7.09
C PRO A 106 7.97 20.46 6.32
N GLY A 107 9.18 20.85 6.67
CA GLY A 107 10.39 20.34 6.02
C GLY A 107 10.66 18.84 6.25
N MET A 108 10.14 18.26 7.33
CA MET A 108 10.19 16.82 7.55
C MET A 108 9.19 16.10 6.65
N VAL A 109 7.96 16.61 6.55
CA VAL A 109 6.95 16.04 5.63
C VAL A 109 7.44 16.10 4.19
N GLU A 110 8.03 17.21 3.76
CA GLU A 110 8.58 17.37 2.41
C GLU A 110 9.69 16.35 2.12
N ARG A 111 10.63 16.20 3.04
CA ARG A 111 11.78 15.28 2.86
C ARG A 111 11.37 13.82 2.84
N GLU A 112 10.50 13.42 3.77
CA GLU A 112 10.13 12.00 3.95
C GLU A 112 8.99 11.55 3.03
N ALA A 113 8.20 12.50 2.53
CA ALA A 113 6.97 12.18 1.79
C ALA A 113 6.96 12.68 0.34
N SER A 114 8.10 13.13 -0.21
CA SER A 114 8.13 13.66 -1.57
C SER A 114 7.68 12.65 -2.64
N ASN A 115 8.04 11.38 -2.47
CA ASN A 115 7.63 10.30 -3.38
C ASN A 115 6.18 9.84 -3.19
N LEU A 116 5.54 10.29 -2.11
CA LEU A 116 4.12 10.07 -1.89
C LEU A 116 3.25 11.08 -2.66
N ILE A 117 3.81 12.25 -3.03
CA ILE A 117 3.09 13.27 -3.79
C ILE A 117 3.06 12.87 -5.25
N HIS A 118 1.94 12.31 -5.69
CA HIS A 118 1.68 11.89 -7.06
C HIS A 118 0.19 11.92 -7.36
N THR A 119 -0.16 11.77 -8.63
CA THR A 119 -1.55 11.59 -9.04
C THR A 119 -1.75 10.11 -9.39
N PRO A 120 -2.62 9.38 -8.69
CA PRO A 120 -2.93 8.01 -9.08
C PRO A 120 -3.66 7.98 -10.42
N ASP A 121 -3.39 6.95 -11.21
CA ASP A 121 -4.01 6.77 -12.54
C ASP A 121 -5.39 6.15 -12.44
N VAL A 122 -5.62 5.38 -11.38
CA VAL A 122 -6.86 4.61 -11.19
C VAL A 122 -7.43 4.88 -9.80
N ILE A 123 -8.69 5.27 -9.75
CA ILE A 123 -9.43 5.43 -8.48
C ILE A 123 -10.16 4.12 -8.16
N ILE A 124 -9.78 3.52 -7.03
CA ILE A 124 -10.47 2.34 -6.50
C ILE A 124 -11.83 2.77 -5.95
N PRO A 125 -12.94 2.11 -6.35
CA PRO A 125 -14.26 2.43 -5.82
C PRO A 125 -14.34 2.30 -4.29
N GLU A 126 -15.03 3.22 -3.63
CA GLU A 126 -15.26 3.19 -2.18
C GLU A 126 -16.37 2.20 -1.81
N MET A 127 -16.26 0.96 -2.27
CA MET A 127 -17.20 -0.14 -2.00
C MET A 127 -16.44 -1.46 -1.94
N ASP A 128 -16.98 -2.41 -1.19
CA ASP A 128 -16.44 -3.77 -1.13
C ASP A 128 -16.75 -4.54 -2.42
N GLY A 129 -15.88 -5.42 -2.80
CA GLY A 129 -16.11 -6.34 -3.92
C GLY A 129 -14.94 -6.47 -4.89
N PRO A 130 -15.20 -7.03 -6.07
CA PRO A 130 -14.17 -7.27 -7.07
C PRO A 130 -13.66 -5.95 -7.67
N PHE A 131 -12.35 -5.90 -7.87
CA PHE A 131 -11.66 -4.79 -8.53
C PHE A 131 -10.62 -5.34 -9.52
N SER A 132 -10.84 -5.06 -10.79
CA SER A 132 -9.92 -5.47 -11.85
C SER A 132 -8.81 -4.43 -12.02
N PHE A 133 -7.55 -4.87 -11.88
CA PHE A 133 -6.39 -4.01 -12.04
C PHE A 133 -5.27 -4.76 -12.76
N CYS A 134 -4.71 -4.15 -13.83
CA CYS A 134 -3.66 -4.75 -14.67
C CYS A 134 -3.97 -6.19 -15.14
N GLY A 135 -5.25 -6.46 -15.45
CA GLY A 135 -5.71 -7.77 -15.94
C GLY A 135 -5.92 -8.83 -14.85
N VAL A 136 -5.83 -8.47 -13.57
CA VAL A 136 -6.08 -9.35 -12.42
C VAL A 136 -7.30 -8.86 -11.65
N GLU A 137 -8.18 -9.77 -11.24
CA GLU A 137 -9.31 -9.47 -10.36
C GLU A 137 -8.90 -9.72 -8.90
N PHE A 138 -8.86 -8.65 -8.11
CA PHE A 138 -8.69 -8.65 -6.68
C PHE A 138 -10.03 -8.50 -5.97
N GLN A 139 -10.12 -8.90 -4.70
CA GLN A 139 -11.23 -8.52 -3.84
C GLN A 139 -10.77 -7.39 -2.93
N VAL A 140 -11.46 -6.26 -2.98
CA VAL A 140 -11.21 -5.09 -2.14
C VAL A 140 -12.20 -5.05 -1.01
N LEU A 141 -11.72 -4.83 0.21
CA LEU A 141 -12.52 -4.59 1.39
C LEU A 141 -12.17 -3.21 1.95
N GLN A 142 -13.16 -2.34 2.06
CA GLN A 142 -12.97 -1.03 2.70
C GLN A 142 -12.74 -1.22 4.20
N THR A 143 -11.59 -0.78 4.68
CA THR A 143 -11.16 -0.91 6.08
C THR A 143 -10.69 0.43 6.65
N PRO A 144 -11.55 1.48 6.60
CA PRO A 144 -11.19 2.79 7.13
C PRO A 144 -10.93 2.75 8.64
N GLY A 145 -10.27 3.78 9.13
CA GLY A 145 -10.01 3.97 10.56
C GLY A 145 -8.54 4.23 10.84
N HIS A 146 -7.62 3.41 10.33
CA HIS A 146 -6.19 3.74 10.33
C HIS A 146 -5.95 4.98 9.46
N SER A 147 -6.37 4.94 8.21
CA SER A 147 -6.54 6.12 7.35
C SER A 147 -7.98 6.23 6.85
N ALA A 148 -8.31 7.31 6.14
CA ALA A 148 -9.69 7.59 5.74
C ALA A 148 -10.20 6.68 4.62
N GLY A 149 -9.33 6.27 3.73
CA GLY A 149 -9.63 5.45 2.55
C GLY A 149 -8.91 4.10 2.54
N HIS A 150 -8.43 3.64 3.70
CA HIS A 150 -7.69 2.38 3.83
C HIS A 150 -8.50 1.19 3.29
N ILE A 151 -7.81 0.29 2.58
CA ILE A 151 -8.39 -0.95 2.07
C ILE A 151 -7.53 -2.16 2.45
N ALA A 152 -8.18 -3.30 2.61
CA ALA A 152 -7.55 -4.60 2.54
C ALA A 152 -7.77 -5.20 1.14
N VAL A 153 -6.80 -5.96 0.65
CA VAL A 153 -6.81 -6.54 -0.70
C VAL A 153 -6.62 -8.04 -0.61
N THR A 154 -7.54 -8.80 -1.18
CA THR A 154 -7.39 -10.26 -1.30
C THR A 154 -7.02 -10.61 -2.73
N THR A 155 -5.92 -11.36 -2.89
CA THR A 155 -5.44 -11.84 -4.18
C THR A 155 -6.29 -12.99 -4.70
N PRO A 156 -6.22 -13.34 -6.01
CA PRO A 156 -6.88 -14.51 -6.56
C PRO A 156 -6.53 -15.83 -5.87
N ASP A 157 -5.36 -15.91 -5.22
CA ASP A 157 -4.94 -17.08 -4.44
C ASP A 157 -5.62 -17.18 -3.07
N GLY A 158 -6.46 -16.20 -2.70
CA GLY A 158 -7.14 -16.13 -1.41
C GLY A 158 -6.20 -15.70 -0.26
N VAL A 159 -5.17 -14.91 -0.55
CA VAL A 159 -4.30 -14.28 0.46
C VAL A 159 -4.78 -12.85 0.66
N CYS A 160 -5.17 -12.53 1.89
CA CYS A 160 -5.59 -11.18 2.26
C CYS A 160 -4.39 -10.37 2.77
N TYR A 161 -4.11 -9.27 2.09
CA TYR A 161 -3.22 -8.22 2.56
C TYR A 161 -4.04 -7.18 3.32
N ALA A 162 -3.83 -7.11 4.62
CA ALA A 162 -4.63 -6.29 5.53
C ALA A 162 -4.11 -4.85 5.67
N GLY A 163 -2.88 -4.56 5.21
CA GLY A 163 -2.21 -3.31 5.55
C GLY A 163 -2.30 -3.03 7.05
N ASP A 164 -2.46 -1.79 7.43
CA ASP A 164 -2.52 -1.34 8.83
C ASP A 164 -3.90 -1.49 9.51
N ALA A 165 -4.86 -2.13 8.84
CA ALA A 165 -6.10 -2.52 9.49
C ALA A 165 -5.88 -3.61 10.54
N LEU A 166 -4.83 -4.46 10.40
CA LEU A 166 -4.43 -5.49 11.36
C LEU A 166 -2.95 -5.33 11.69
N LEU A 167 -2.65 -5.01 12.93
CA LEU A 167 -1.29 -4.91 13.45
C LEU A 167 -0.99 -6.08 14.40
N SER A 168 0.28 -6.48 14.45
CA SER A 168 0.72 -7.52 15.39
C SER A 168 0.57 -7.04 16.85
N ARG A 169 0.53 -7.98 17.80
CA ARG A 169 0.50 -7.63 19.23
C ARG A 169 1.74 -6.87 19.65
N GLU A 170 2.88 -7.18 19.06
CA GLU A 170 4.16 -6.51 19.29
C GLU A 170 4.10 -5.06 18.84
N ALA A 171 3.60 -4.81 17.62
CA ALA A 171 3.40 -3.45 17.10
C ALA A 171 2.43 -2.64 17.96
N LEU A 172 1.33 -3.24 18.43
CA LEU A 172 0.36 -2.62 19.33
C LEU A 172 0.94 -2.34 20.73
N GLY A 173 1.92 -3.12 21.18
CA GLY A 173 2.56 -2.97 22.49
C GLY A 173 3.69 -1.93 22.52
N ALA A 174 4.29 -1.61 21.39
CA ALA A 174 5.47 -0.73 21.31
C ALA A 174 5.10 0.76 21.40
N LYS A 175 4.04 1.17 20.72
CA LYS A 175 3.48 2.56 20.74
C LYS A 175 2.01 2.47 20.38
N LEU A 176 1.23 3.50 20.76
CA LEU A 176 -0.11 3.68 20.19
C LEU A 176 0.06 3.88 18.68
N PRO A 177 -0.43 2.95 17.84
CA PRO A 177 -0.31 3.09 16.40
C PRO A 177 -1.10 4.33 15.96
N TYR A 178 -0.57 5.03 14.95
CA TYR A 178 -1.32 6.09 14.33
C TYR A 178 -2.66 5.56 13.81
N CYS A 179 -3.73 6.25 14.13
CA CYS A 179 -5.07 5.88 13.72
C CYS A 179 -5.95 7.13 13.68
N LEU A 180 -6.60 7.37 12.54
CA LEU A 180 -7.49 8.51 12.37
C LEU A 180 -8.74 8.38 13.26
N SER A 181 -9.28 7.15 13.40
CA SER A 181 -10.41 6.84 14.24
C SER A 181 -10.35 5.41 14.76
N HIS A 182 -10.08 5.27 16.07
CA HIS A 182 -10.06 3.95 16.72
C HIS A 182 -11.39 3.21 16.63
N GLN A 183 -12.52 3.93 16.76
CA GLN A 183 -13.84 3.32 16.67
C GLN A 183 -14.07 2.69 15.30
N ILE A 184 -13.80 3.43 14.22
CA ILE A 184 -13.96 2.96 12.84
C ILE A 184 -12.97 1.81 12.55
N ALA A 185 -11.73 1.89 13.06
CA ALA A 185 -10.74 0.82 12.91
C ALA A 185 -11.17 -0.49 13.60
N ILE A 186 -11.86 -0.41 14.73
CA ILE A 186 -12.43 -1.59 15.41
C ILE A 186 -13.53 -2.20 14.53
N GLU A 187 -14.44 -1.40 14.00
CA GLU A 187 -15.51 -1.85 13.09
C GLU A 187 -14.93 -2.52 11.84
N SER A 188 -13.89 -1.94 11.24
CA SER A 188 -13.17 -2.52 10.10
C SER A 188 -12.54 -3.87 10.44
N ARG A 189 -11.93 -4.02 11.61
CA ARG A 189 -11.36 -5.30 12.08
C ARG A 189 -12.42 -6.36 12.30
N GLU A 190 -13.56 -6.00 12.86
CA GLU A 190 -14.69 -6.95 13.02
C GLU A 190 -15.21 -7.42 11.65
N LYS A 191 -15.30 -6.50 10.69
CA LYS A 191 -15.69 -6.81 9.30
C LYS A 191 -14.72 -7.81 8.65
N MET A 192 -13.40 -7.67 8.88
CA MET A 192 -12.37 -8.56 8.33
C MET A 192 -12.43 -9.99 8.89
N ARG A 193 -13.05 -10.22 10.05
CA ARG A 193 -13.21 -11.58 10.61
C ARG A 193 -14.10 -12.49 9.77
N GLY A 194 -14.87 -11.94 8.87
CA GLY A 194 -15.77 -12.68 7.99
C GLY A 194 -15.20 -12.97 6.58
N VAL A 195 -13.92 -12.67 6.35
CA VAL A 195 -13.25 -12.79 5.04
C VAL A 195 -12.26 -13.96 5.03
#